data_b0b578b99b007368c72d719c4725fbf9
#
_entry.id   b0b578b99b007368c72d719c4725fbf9
#
_cell.length_a   1.000
_cell.length_b   1.000
_cell.length_c   1.000
_cell.angle_alpha   90.00
_cell.angle_beta   90.00
_cell.angle_gamma   90.00
#
_symmetry.space_group_name_H-M   'P 1'
#
loop_
_entity.id
_entity.type
_entity.pdbx_description
1 polymer ?
#
loop_
_entity_poly.entity_id
_entity_poly.type
_entity_poly.pdbx_seq_one_letter_code
_entity_poly.pdbx_strand_id
1 'polypeptide(L)'
;AKITHALAENTTRKEKPGFQDFGEINITGNGGHGYIRLDWFTPDALSTWGDGRLFILGDKGFIEIRKYTDLAKSNNGNHLIYANNDEVKHIDCSDVKLPYFRNLINDVLNRTETACSQNLTYLSMELAIKAQEIAEKNE
;
A
#
# COMPACT_ATOMS: atom_id res chain seq x y z
N ALA A 1 10.37 -3.74 -12.73
CA ALA A 1 9.83 -4.61 -11.68
C ALA A 1 9.35 -5.93 -12.28
N LYS A 2 9.42 -7.02 -11.51
CA LYS A 2 8.95 -8.36 -11.90
C LYS A 2 8.12 -8.94 -10.75
N ILE A 3 6.95 -9.46 -11.05
CA ILE A 3 6.14 -10.23 -10.12
C ILE A 3 6.72 -11.63 -10.03
N THR A 4 7.00 -12.09 -8.83
CA THR A 4 7.57 -13.42 -8.55
C THR A 4 6.53 -14.38 -7.99
N HIS A 5 5.46 -13.86 -7.41
CA HIS A 5 4.32 -14.61 -6.92
C HIS A 5 3.09 -13.70 -6.89
N ALA A 6 1.93 -14.24 -7.18
CA ALA A 6 0.64 -13.61 -6.93
C ALA A 6 -0.41 -14.67 -6.60
N LEU A 7 -1.28 -14.35 -5.67
CA LEU A 7 -2.41 -15.17 -5.22
C LEU A 7 -3.62 -14.28 -5.04
N ALA A 8 -4.79 -14.76 -5.42
CA ALA A 8 -6.07 -14.15 -5.11
C ALA A 8 -7.07 -15.26 -4.76
N GLU A 9 -7.75 -15.14 -3.65
CA GLU A 9 -8.61 -16.21 -3.13
C GLU A 9 -9.92 -15.66 -2.56
N ASN A 10 -10.94 -16.49 -2.63
CA ASN A 10 -12.14 -16.36 -1.82
C ASN A 10 -12.00 -17.25 -0.58
N THR A 11 -11.59 -16.70 0.55
CA THR A 11 -11.35 -17.45 1.77
C THR A 11 -12.59 -17.52 2.67
N THR A 12 -13.37 -16.44 2.78
CA THR A 12 -14.47 -16.32 3.75
C THR A 12 -15.85 -16.12 3.14
N ARG A 13 -15.95 -15.77 1.84
CA ARG A 13 -17.20 -15.43 1.15
C ARG A 13 -17.65 -16.52 0.18
N LYS A 14 -17.73 -17.75 0.65
CA LYS A 14 -18.04 -18.93 -0.18
C LYS A 14 -19.42 -18.85 -0.86
N GLU A 15 -20.35 -18.07 -0.30
CA GLU A 15 -21.65 -17.76 -0.92
C GLU A 15 -21.55 -16.84 -2.14
N LYS A 16 -20.40 -16.24 -2.39
CA LYS A 16 -20.10 -15.37 -3.53
C LYS A 16 -18.86 -15.88 -4.26
N PRO A 17 -18.95 -16.94 -5.04
CA PRO A 17 -17.78 -17.64 -5.58
C PRO A 17 -16.87 -16.77 -6.48
N GLY A 18 -17.38 -15.70 -7.07
CA GLY A 18 -16.58 -14.77 -7.86
C GLY A 18 -15.94 -13.63 -7.05
N PHE A 19 -16.08 -13.61 -5.73
CA PHE A 19 -15.52 -12.57 -4.89
C PHE A 19 -14.19 -13.03 -4.26
N GLN A 20 -13.12 -12.33 -4.56
CA GLN A 20 -11.80 -12.56 -3.97
C GLN A 20 -11.62 -11.60 -2.80
N ASP A 21 -11.60 -12.13 -1.57
CA ASP A 21 -11.50 -11.37 -0.32
C ASP A 21 -10.09 -11.35 0.26
N PHE A 22 -9.16 -12.05 -0.37
CA PHE A 22 -7.73 -12.05 -0.06
C PHE A 22 -6.90 -12.00 -1.33
N GLY A 23 -5.81 -11.24 -1.28
CA GLY A 23 -4.81 -11.18 -2.35
C GLY A 23 -3.43 -10.86 -1.82
N GLU A 24 -2.41 -11.46 -2.43
CA GLU A 24 -1.01 -11.13 -2.15
C GLU A 24 -0.15 -11.14 -3.41
N ILE A 25 0.88 -10.31 -3.38
CA ILE A 25 1.84 -10.17 -4.48
C ILE A 25 3.24 -10.08 -3.89
N ASN A 26 4.18 -10.86 -4.44
CA ASN A 26 5.61 -10.65 -4.26
C ASN A 26 6.21 -10.05 -5.53
N ILE A 27 6.98 -8.99 -5.37
CA ILE A 27 7.57 -8.23 -6.47
C ILE A 27 9.06 -7.99 -6.23
N THR A 28 9.87 -8.00 -7.29
CA THR A 28 11.28 -7.64 -7.25
C THR A 28 11.60 -6.59 -8.29
N GLY A 29 12.55 -5.70 -8.00
CA GLY A 29 13.02 -4.70 -8.95
C GLY A 29 13.98 -3.71 -8.29
N ASN A 30 14.87 -3.13 -9.10
CA ASN A 30 15.85 -2.12 -8.66
C ASN A 30 16.66 -2.53 -7.42
N GLY A 31 16.98 -3.83 -7.29
CA GLY A 31 17.70 -4.36 -6.13
C GLY A 31 16.87 -4.56 -4.86
N GLY A 32 15.57 -4.32 -4.91
CA GLY A 32 14.65 -4.48 -3.79
C GLY A 32 13.62 -5.59 -3.98
N HIS A 33 12.95 -5.90 -2.89
CA HIS A 33 11.84 -6.84 -2.82
C HIS A 33 10.65 -6.17 -2.17
N GLY A 34 9.45 -6.46 -2.64
CA GLY A 34 8.19 -6.00 -2.06
C GLY A 34 7.23 -7.15 -1.83
N TYR A 35 6.47 -7.04 -0.74
CA TYR A 35 5.33 -7.87 -0.44
C TYR A 35 4.11 -6.97 -0.26
N ILE A 36 3.04 -7.27 -0.96
CA ILE A 36 1.77 -6.56 -0.88
C ILE A 36 0.72 -7.57 -0.47
N ARG A 37 -0.04 -7.25 0.56
CA ARG A 37 -1.21 -8.00 0.99
C ARG A 37 -2.42 -7.08 1.02
N LEU A 38 -3.54 -7.57 0.49
CA LEU A 38 -4.85 -6.92 0.52
C LEU A 38 -5.87 -7.93 1.01
N ASP A 39 -6.72 -7.53 1.96
CA ASP A 39 -7.78 -8.40 2.44
C ASP A 39 -9.00 -7.63 2.96
N TRP A 40 -10.10 -8.36 3.15
CA TRP A 40 -11.37 -7.88 3.71
C TRP A 40 -11.61 -8.38 5.14
N PHE A 41 -10.53 -8.56 5.92
CA PHE A 41 -10.60 -9.21 7.24
C PHE A 41 -10.52 -8.24 8.41
N THR A 42 -10.78 -6.94 8.17
CA THR A 42 -10.78 -5.95 9.24
C THR A 42 -11.87 -6.31 10.26
N PRO A 43 -11.53 -6.50 11.55
CA PRO A 43 -12.51 -6.79 12.60
C PRO A 43 -13.47 -5.62 12.82
N ASP A 44 -14.74 -5.88 13.08
CA ASP A 44 -15.77 -4.86 13.31
C ASP A 44 -15.48 -3.97 14.53
N ALA A 45 -14.74 -4.49 15.52
CA ALA A 45 -14.32 -3.73 16.69
C ALA A 45 -13.24 -2.69 16.40
N LEU A 46 -12.59 -2.73 15.23
CA LEU A 46 -11.62 -1.72 14.85
C LEU A 46 -12.35 -0.43 14.49
N SER A 47 -11.86 0.72 15.01
CA SER A 47 -12.50 2.03 14.81
C SER A 47 -12.39 2.59 13.38
N THR A 48 -11.77 1.85 12.48
CA THR A 48 -11.52 2.24 11.09
C THR A 48 -12.03 1.18 10.13
N TRP A 49 -12.40 1.58 8.91
CA TRP A 49 -12.84 0.66 7.87
C TRP A 49 -11.76 -0.36 7.46
N GLY A 50 -10.49 0.00 7.59
CA GLY A 50 -9.35 -0.86 7.28
C GLY A 50 -8.09 -0.43 8.01
N ASP A 51 -7.04 -1.23 7.95
CA ASP A 51 -5.72 -0.91 8.49
C ASP A 51 -4.69 -0.86 7.36
N GLY A 52 -4.23 0.34 7.03
CA GLY A 52 -3.22 0.56 5.98
C GLY A 52 -1.85 0.77 6.58
N ARG A 53 -0.92 -0.15 6.29
CA ARG A 53 0.47 -0.09 6.74
C ARG A 53 1.43 -0.16 5.57
N LEU A 54 2.53 0.58 5.67
CA LEU A 54 3.68 0.45 4.77
C LEU A 54 4.92 0.31 5.62
N PHE A 55 5.70 -0.74 5.39
CA PHE A 55 6.99 -0.97 6.03
C PHE A 55 8.09 -1.01 4.97
N ILE A 56 9.10 -0.17 5.12
CA ILE A 56 10.27 -0.10 4.25
C ILE A 56 11.50 -0.39 5.10
N LEU A 57 12.19 -1.48 4.80
CA LEU A 57 13.47 -1.84 5.41
C LEU A 57 14.60 -1.63 4.41
N GLY A 58 15.57 -0.82 4.79
CA GLY A 58 16.79 -0.60 4.05
C GLY A 58 18.03 -1.00 4.84
N ASP A 59 19.20 -0.89 4.24
CA ASP A 59 20.49 -1.17 4.85
C ASP A 59 20.91 -0.16 5.94
N LYS A 60 20.27 1.02 5.96
CA LYS A 60 20.57 2.11 6.91
C LYS A 60 19.47 2.39 7.91
N GLY A 61 18.39 1.62 7.88
CA GLY A 61 17.26 1.81 8.79
C GLY A 61 15.93 1.38 8.21
N PHE A 62 14.85 1.73 8.90
CA PHE A 62 13.52 1.43 8.44
C PHE A 62 12.57 2.62 8.60
N ILE A 63 11.47 2.56 7.83
CA ILE A 63 10.31 3.44 7.95
C ILE A 63 9.07 2.56 8.05
N GLU A 64 8.19 2.85 9.01
CA GLU A 64 6.85 2.29 9.09
C GLU A 64 5.82 3.42 9.04
N ILE A 65 4.83 3.30 8.16
CA ILE A 65 3.66 4.19 8.12
C ILE A 65 2.44 3.40 8.55
N ARG A 66 1.72 3.93 9.56
CA ARG A 66 0.40 3.44 10.02
C ARG A 66 -0.62 4.50 9.68
N LYS A 67 -1.41 4.26 8.63
CA LYS A 67 -2.33 5.28 8.10
C LYS A 67 -3.52 5.55 9.00
N TYR A 68 -4.09 4.50 9.60
CA TYR A 68 -5.42 4.61 10.21
C TYR A 68 -5.42 4.39 11.71
N THR A 69 -4.54 3.56 12.25
CA THR A 69 -4.56 3.22 13.68
C THR A 69 -3.21 2.81 14.23
N ASP A 70 -2.96 3.15 15.48
CA ASP A 70 -1.91 2.58 16.31
C ASP A 70 -2.48 2.29 17.70
N LEU A 71 -3.10 1.13 17.86
CA LEU A 71 -3.78 0.74 19.09
C LEU A 71 -2.87 0.69 20.32
N ALA A 72 -1.56 0.54 20.12
CA ALA A 72 -0.61 0.50 21.24
C ALA A 72 -0.31 1.88 21.82
N LYS A 73 -0.46 2.94 21.04
CA LYS A 73 -0.05 4.30 21.42
C LYS A 73 -1.16 5.32 21.33
N SER A 74 -1.99 5.25 20.31
CA SER A 74 -2.99 6.24 19.99
C SER A 74 -4.12 5.63 19.16
N ASN A 75 -5.36 6.05 19.41
CA ASN A 75 -6.49 5.71 18.55
C ASN A 75 -6.55 6.53 17.25
N ASN A 76 -5.62 7.47 17.08
CA ASN A 76 -5.49 8.25 15.86
C ASN A 76 -4.64 7.52 14.83
N GLY A 77 -4.78 7.91 13.57
CA GLY A 77 -3.93 7.46 12.47
C GLY A 77 -2.75 8.40 12.19
N ASN A 78 -2.20 8.29 10.98
CA ASN A 78 -1.17 9.17 10.44
C ASN A 78 0.17 9.12 11.20
N HIS A 79 0.58 7.93 11.60
CA HIS A 79 1.86 7.74 12.27
C HIS A 79 2.96 7.36 11.29
N LEU A 80 4.12 8.00 11.42
CA LEU A 80 5.37 7.61 10.79
C LEU A 80 6.37 7.25 11.88
N ILE A 81 6.90 6.04 11.82
CA ILE A 81 7.98 5.57 12.68
C ILE A 81 9.22 5.45 11.81
N TYR A 82 10.27 6.09 12.22
CA TYR A 82 11.56 6.08 11.54
C TYR A 82 12.65 5.63 12.51
N ALA A 83 13.53 4.76 12.07
CA ALA A 83 14.72 4.37 12.84
C ALA A 83 15.91 4.17 11.92
N ASN A 84 17.07 4.64 12.36
CA ASN A 84 18.36 4.37 11.78
C ASN A 84 19.37 4.01 12.87
N ASN A 85 20.67 4.02 12.56
CA ASN A 85 21.71 3.69 13.53
C ASN A 85 21.87 4.71 14.68
N ASP A 86 21.40 5.94 14.48
CA ASP A 86 21.63 7.05 15.39
C ASP A 86 20.40 7.42 16.22
N GLU A 87 19.19 7.21 15.66
CA GLU A 87 17.96 7.67 16.30
C GLU A 87 16.73 6.83 15.95
N VAL A 88 15.74 6.89 16.84
CA VAL A 88 14.38 6.39 16.60
C VAL A 88 13.42 7.56 16.80
N LYS A 89 12.56 7.81 15.83
CA LYS A 89 11.55 8.86 15.87
C LYS A 89 10.16 8.32 15.60
N HIS A 90 9.20 8.86 16.34
CA HIS A 90 7.79 8.80 16.00
C HIS A 90 7.31 10.19 15.59
N ILE A 91 6.70 10.29 14.43
CA ILE A 91 6.21 11.54 13.85
C ILE A 91 4.70 11.40 13.66
N ASP A 92 3.94 12.32 14.26
CA ASP A 92 2.52 12.51 13.97
C ASP A 92 2.39 13.29 12.66
N CYS A 93 1.79 12.67 11.67
CA CYS A 93 1.60 13.26 10.34
C CYS A 93 0.18 13.86 10.14
N SER A 94 -0.58 14.10 11.20
CA SER A 94 -1.95 14.60 11.12
C SER A 94 -2.05 15.96 10.43
N ASP A 95 -1.04 16.81 10.60
CA ASP A 95 -0.98 18.15 9.99
C ASP A 95 -0.30 18.19 8.61
N VAL A 96 0.12 17.03 8.08
CA VAL A 96 0.76 16.96 6.76
C VAL A 96 -0.25 17.31 5.68
N LYS A 97 0.05 18.33 4.88
CA LYS A 97 -0.79 18.74 3.76
C LYS A 97 -0.80 17.65 2.68
N LEU A 98 -1.98 17.37 2.14
CA LEU A 98 -2.20 16.41 1.07
C LEU A 98 -2.44 17.16 -0.26
N PRO A 99 -1.38 17.53 -0.99
CA PRO A 99 -1.49 18.39 -2.16
C PRO A 99 -1.95 17.66 -3.44
N TYR A 100 -2.15 16.35 -3.39
CA TYR A 100 -2.35 15.51 -4.58
C TYR A 100 -3.43 16.05 -5.53
N PHE A 101 -4.65 16.29 -5.03
CA PHE A 101 -5.74 16.74 -5.91
C PHE A 101 -5.52 18.13 -6.49
N ARG A 102 -4.93 19.07 -5.73
CA ARG A 102 -4.57 20.38 -6.25
C ARG A 102 -3.54 20.26 -7.38
N ASN A 103 -2.52 19.44 -7.15
CA ASN A 103 -1.48 19.20 -8.15
C ASN A 103 -2.05 18.51 -9.39
N LEU A 104 -2.95 17.52 -9.20
CA LEU A 104 -3.61 16.82 -10.32
C LEU A 104 -4.44 17.79 -11.19
N ILE A 105 -5.19 18.69 -10.58
CA ILE A 105 -5.95 19.71 -11.32
C ILE A 105 -5.01 20.61 -12.09
N ASN A 106 -3.91 21.08 -11.46
CA ASN A 106 -2.88 21.88 -12.13
C ASN A 106 -2.23 21.13 -13.28
N ASP A 107 -1.93 19.85 -13.11
CA ASP A 107 -1.34 19.01 -14.16
C ASP A 107 -2.28 18.88 -15.36
N VAL A 108 -3.58 18.69 -15.15
CA VAL A 108 -4.58 18.65 -16.23
C VAL A 108 -4.63 19.98 -16.99
N LEU A 109 -4.63 21.10 -16.27
CA LEU A 109 -4.73 22.44 -16.86
C LEU A 109 -3.44 22.86 -17.61
N ASN A 110 -2.28 22.52 -17.04
CA ASN A 110 -0.98 23.01 -17.50
C ASN A 110 -0.15 21.94 -18.23
N ARG A 111 -0.68 20.72 -18.38
CA ARG A 111 0.02 19.59 -19.01
C ARG A 111 1.36 19.28 -18.33
N THR A 112 1.35 19.27 -17.00
CA THR A 112 2.51 18.90 -16.15
C THR A 112 2.26 17.57 -15.46
N GLU A 113 3.23 17.04 -14.71
CA GLU A 113 3.17 15.77 -13.97
C GLU A 113 3.70 15.96 -12.54
N THR A 114 3.15 16.91 -11.79
CA THR A 114 3.59 17.24 -10.42
C THR A 114 2.90 16.42 -9.35
N ALA A 115 1.69 15.93 -9.61
CA ALA A 115 0.95 15.07 -8.69
C ALA A 115 1.48 13.63 -8.75
N CYS A 116 1.60 13.09 -9.96
CA CYS A 116 2.08 11.73 -10.19
C CYS A 116 2.46 11.55 -11.67
N SER A 117 3.50 10.80 -11.94
CA SER A 117 3.92 10.50 -13.32
C SER A 117 2.92 9.56 -13.98
N GLN A 118 2.51 9.88 -15.21
CA GLN A 118 1.64 9.00 -16.02
C GLN A 118 2.30 7.64 -16.25
N ASN A 119 3.60 7.62 -16.56
CA ASN A 119 4.32 6.38 -16.79
C ASN A 119 4.32 5.46 -15.55
N LEU A 120 4.51 6.01 -14.34
CA LEU A 120 4.43 5.23 -13.10
C LEU A 120 3.01 4.74 -12.83
N THR A 121 2.00 5.55 -13.14
CA THR A 121 0.59 5.15 -13.01
C THR A 121 0.28 3.97 -13.94
N TYR A 122 0.63 4.06 -15.21
CA TYR A 122 0.42 2.96 -16.15
C TYR A 122 1.19 1.70 -15.79
N LEU A 123 2.46 1.84 -15.37
CA LEU A 123 3.25 0.71 -14.90
C LEU A 123 2.62 0.02 -13.69
N SER A 124 2.09 0.80 -12.73
CA SER A 124 1.42 0.25 -11.54
C SER A 124 0.16 -0.52 -11.93
N MET A 125 -0.65 0.01 -12.85
CA MET A 125 -1.85 -0.66 -13.34
C MET A 125 -1.51 -1.92 -14.15
N GLU A 126 -0.50 -1.86 -15.01
CA GLU A 126 -0.02 -3.02 -15.76
C GLU A 126 0.46 -4.15 -14.83
N LEU A 127 1.22 -3.82 -13.77
CA LEU A 127 1.66 -4.79 -12.79
C LEU A 127 0.49 -5.38 -11.99
N ALA A 128 -0.52 -4.59 -11.64
CA ALA A 128 -1.71 -5.08 -10.96
C ALA A 128 -2.50 -6.08 -11.83
N ILE A 129 -2.70 -5.76 -13.11
CA ILE A 129 -3.37 -6.66 -14.06
C ILE A 129 -2.58 -7.96 -14.23
N LYS A 130 -1.26 -7.87 -14.41
CA LYS A 130 -0.40 -9.05 -14.51
C LYS A 130 -0.41 -9.91 -13.25
N ALA A 131 -0.52 -9.29 -12.07
CA ALA A 131 -0.65 -10.04 -10.82
C ALA A 131 -1.95 -10.85 -10.79
N GLN A 132 -3.07 -10.25 -11.20
CA GLN A 132 -4.35 -10.95 -11.32
C GLN A 132 -4.27 -12.13 -12.31
N GLU A 133 -3.69 -11.92 -13.49
CA GLU A 133 -3.51 -12.98 -14.50
C GLU A 133 -2.64 -14.15 -14.00
N ILE A 134 -1.64 -13.86 -13.14
CA ILE A 134 -0.80 -14.90 -12.54
C ILE A 134 -1.59 -15.65 -11.47
N ALA A 135 -2.35 -14.94 -10.64
CA ALA A 135 -3.17 -15.54 -9.59
C ALA A 135 -4.21 -16.52 -10.19
N GLU A 136 -4.92 -16.10 -11.25
CA GLU A 136 -5.91 -16.93 -11.95
C GLU A 136 -5.33 -18.19 -12.60
N LYS A 137 -4.04 -18.22 -12.92
CA LYS A 137 -3.38 -19.41 -13.48
C LYS A 137 -2.92 -20.39 -12.41
N ASN A 138 -2.89 -19.95 -11.15
CA ASN A 138 -2.47 -20.75 -10.02
C ASN A 138 -3.66 -21.38 -9.27
N GLU A 139 -4.90 -21.03 -9.63
CA GLU A 139 -6.13 -21.70 -9.20
C GLU A 139 -6.30 -23.06 -9.93
#